data_36785e663208e203016fbd4b2b84aacf
#
_entry.id   36785e663208e203016fbd4b2b84aacf
#
_cell.length_a   1.000
_cell.length_b   1.000
_cell.length_c   1.000
_cell.angle_alpha   90.00
_cell.angle_beta   90.00
_cell.angle_gamma   90.00
#
_symmetry.space_group_name_H-M   'P 1'
#
loop_
_entity.id
_entity.type
_entity.pdbx_description
1 polymer ?
#
loop_
_entity_poly.entity_id
_entity_poly.type
_entity_poly.pdbx_seq_one_letter_code
_entity_poly.pdbx_strand_id
1 'polypeptide(L)'
;VEHTCKRSWFDKSNKKEVCEEFEPRARCTGSQVQKRFCIDRFAWPNVRGERPEVMNNFYQAQVKCAAIGRRLCTESEWTMSCEGPEMKPFPHGHRRDPNKCNGDHAWDGPRMSLVAKRDPKELARLWRGVPNGAQPDCISDYGVPDLPGNTDDVVASETFTSDWKGKYDSVVTGGPWYKGVRNQCRPKIYTHDEGFYYYNLGFRCCAEPDGQATDPRTPKQRKDGWKLSRVESLARFSVQQMQDKLEQKRAGKCACRDKDILCKTMCGTLLGPDAKDAD
;
A
#
# COMPACT_ATOMS: atom_id res chain seq x y z
N VAL A 1 -8.60 -18.15 -5.01
CA VAL A 1 -7.45 -18.98 -5.37
C VAL A 1 -6.76 -19.47 -4.11
N GLU A 2 -6.48 -20.75 -4.06
CA GLU A 2 -5.80 -21.43 -2.95
C GLU A 2 -4.46 -21.96 -3.44
N HIS A 3 -3.42 -21.76 -2.61
CA HIS A 3 -2.10 -22.34 -2.82
C HIS A 3 -1.86 -23.45 -1.79
N THR A 4 -1.33 -24.58 -2.23
CA THR A 4 -0.93 -25.68 -1.35
C THR A 4 0.48 -25.42 -0.84
N CYS A 5 0.64 -25.37 0.47
CA CYS A 5 1.95 -25.21 1.08
C CYS A 5 2.74 -26.52 1.03
N LYS A 6 3.96 -26.48 0.54
CA LYS A 6 4.90 -27.59 0.48
C LYS A 6 5.87 -27.58 1.65
N ARG A 7 6.30 -26.40 2.08
CA ARG A 7 7.21 -26.22 3.20
C ARG A 7 6.86 -24.96 3.97
N SER A 8 6.71 -25.10 5.29
CA SER A 8 6.43 -23.99 6.20
C SER A 8 7.48 -23.89 7.30
N TRP A 9 7.47 -22.77 8.01
CA TRP A 9 8.17 -22.56 9.27
C TRP A 9 7.22 -21.88 10.26
N PHE A 10 7.46 -22.11 11.54
CA PHE A 10 6.65 -21.51 12.60
C PHE A 10 7.21 -20.14 12.99
N ASP A 11 6.44 -19.09 12.76
CA ASP A 11 6.77 -17.75 13.23
C ASP A 11 6.42 -17.62 14.72
N LYS A 12 7.45 -17.67 15.55
CA LYS A 12 7.30 -17.58 17.01
C LYS A 12 6.75 -16.23 17.47
N SER A 13 7.02 -15.14 16.74
CA SER A 13 6.57 -13.78 17.08
C SER A 13 5.06 -13.61 16.86
N ASN A 14 4.55 -14.14 15.78
CA ASN A 14 3.13 -14.09 15.42
C ASN A 14 2.35 -15.37 15.79
N LYS A 15 3.03 -16.40 16.31
CA LYS A 15 2.46 -17.72 16.65
C LYS A 15 1.67 -18.34 15.49
N LYS A 16 2.21 -18.26 14.28
CA LYS A 16 1.58 -18.76 13.05
C LYS A 16 2.55 -19.53 12.18
N GLU A 17 2.01 -20.53 11.48
CA GLU A 17 2.70 -21.18 10.36
C GLU A 17 2.79 -20.22 9.18
N VAL A 18 3.98 -20.07 8.62
CA VAL A 18 4.26 -19.27 7.43
C VAL A 18 4.74 -20.20 6.34
N CYS A 19 4.03 -20.23 5.23
CA CYS A 19 4.47 -21.01 4.09
C CYS A 19 5.64 -20.32 3.38
N GLU A 20 6.68 -21.05 3.14
CA GLU A 20 7.92 -20.60 2.51
C GLU A 20 8.07 -21.11 1.06
N GLU A 21 7.47 -22.27 0.78
CA GLU A 21 7.44 -22.87 -0.55
C GLU A 21 6.06 -23.47 -0.81
N PHE A 22 5.51 -23.14 -1.97
CA PHE A 22 4.20 -23.59 -2.42
C PHE A 22 4.33 -24.55 -3.59
N GLU A 23 3.32 -25.42 -3.77
CA GLU A 23 3.19 -26.19 -5.00
C GLU A 23 3.01 -25.26 -6.21
N PRO A 24 3.54 -25.63 -7.40
CA PRO A 24 3.51 -24.75 -8.56
C PRO A 24 2.11 -24.47 -9.13
N ARG A 25 1.10 -25.21 -8.72
CA ARG A 25 -0.26 -25.08 -9.21
C ARG A 25 -1.19 -24.48 -8.16
N ALA A 26 -1.78 -23.35 -8.49
CA ALA A 26 -2.87 -22.78 -7.71
C ALA A 26 -4.20 -23.46 -8.09
N ARG A 27 -5.10 -23.59 -7.10
CA ARG A 27 -6.48 -24.09 -7.30
C ARG A 27 -7.44 -22.90 -7.32
N CYS A 28 -8.14 -22.71 -8.43
CA CYS A 28 -9.22 -21.74 -8.52
C CYS A 28 -10.48 -22.29 -7.83
N THR A 29 -11.00 -21.56 -6.86
CA THR A 29 -12.20 -21.94 -6.10
C THR A 29 -13.42 -21.09 -6.44
N GLY A 30 -13.27 -20.09 -7.28
CA GLY A 30 -14.34 -19.19 -7.73
C GLY A 30 -14.31 -18.94 -9.24
N SER A 31 -15.21 -18.08 -9.69
CA SER A 31 -15.28 -17.66 -11.09
C SER A 31 -14.07 -16.84 -11.48
N GLN A 32 -13.60 -16.99 -12.72
CA GLN A 32 -12.64 -16.09 -13.30
C GLN A 32 -13.33 -14.79 -13.73
N VAL A 33 -12.76 -13.67 -13.37
CA VAL A 33 -13.21 -12.33 -13.77
C VAL A 33 -12.09 -11.68 -14.55
N GLN A 34 -12.38 -11.25 -15.78
CA GLN A 34 -11.45 -10.45 -16.55
C GLN A 34 -11.39 -9.03 -15.98
N LYS A 35 -10.20 -8.52 -15.74
CA LYS A 35 -9.95 -7.15 -15.28
C LYS A 35 -9.00 -6.45 -16.24
N ARG A 36 -9.27 -5.17 -16.48
CA ARG A 36 -8.41 -4.28 -17.24
C ARG A 36 -8.33 -2.94 -16.51
N PHE A 37 -7.15 -2.55 -16.14
CA PHE A 37 -6.88 -1.32 -15.35
C PHE A 37 -5.42 -0.90 -15.53
N CYS A 38 -5.12 0.34 -15.15
CA CYS A 38 -3.76 0.82 -14.99
C CYS A 38 -3.43 0.87 -13.49
N ILE A 39 -2.22 0.48 -13.11
CA ILE A 39 -1.70 0.59 -11.74
C ILE A 39 -0.42 1.41 -11.73
N ASP A 40 -0.21 2.21 -10.69
CA ASP A 40 1.07 2.87 -10.45
C ASP A 40 2.20 1.84 -10.38
N ARG A 41 3.26 2.11 -11.11
CA ARG A 41 4.41 1.21 -11.15
C ARG A 41 5.06 1.07 -9.77
N PHE A 42 5.11 2.16 -9.00
CA PHE A 42 5.69 2.21 -7.66
C PHE A 42 4.65 2.63 -6.62
N ALA A 43 4.94 2.39 -5.34
CA ALA A 43 4.19 2.99 -4.26
C ALA A 43 4.24 4.54 -4.37
N TRP A 44 3.19 5.21 -3.88
CA TRP A 44 3.14 6.68 -3.90
C TRP A 44 4.41 7.29 -3.29
N PRO A 45 5.04 8.31 -3.91
CA PRO A 45 4.52 9.19 -4.98
C PRO A 45 4.69 8.66 -6.42
N ASN A 46 4.94 7.37 -6.60
CA ASN A 46 5.12 6.71 -7.90
C ASN A 46 6.35 7.20 -8.70
N VAL A 47 7.41 7.53 -8.02
CA VAL A 47 8.68 7.98 -8.61
C VAL A 47 9.79 7.01 -8.24
N ARG A 48 10.53 6.52 -9.25
CA ARG A 48 11.68 5.64 -9.04
C ARG A 48 12.75 6.37 -8.23
N GLY A 49 13.31 5.70 -7.22
CA GLY A 49 14.35 6.24 -6.37
C GLY A 49 13.83 7.14 -5.24
N GLU A 50 12.57 7.55 -5.26
CA GLU A 50 11.98 8.24 -4.13
C GLU A 50 11.48 7.26 -3.06
N ARG A 51 11.50 7.72 -1.81
CA ARG A 51 10.98 6.97 -0.68
C ARG A 51 9.46 6.86 -0.77
N PRO A 52 8.88 5.63 -0.61
CA PRO A 52 7.44 5.49 -0.46
C PRO A 52 6.90 6.35 0.69
N GLU A 53 5.82 7.07 0.45
CA GLU A 53 5.14 7.79 1.51
C GLU A 53 4.30 6.83 2.35
N VAL A 54 4.44 6.94 3.66
CA VAL A 54 3.66 6.19 4.66
C VAL A 54 2.88 7.14 5.56
N MET A 55 2.17 6.62 6.55
CA MET A 55 1.40 7.40 7.52
C MET A 55 0.17 8.12 6.92
N ASN A 56 -0.31 7.68 5.75
CA ASN A 56 -1.57 8.13 5.20
C ASN A 56 -2.70 7.18 5.63
N ASN A 57 -3.84 7.72 6.02
CA ASN A 57 -5.05 6.91 6.17
C ASN A 57 -5.72 6.70 4.81
N PHE A 58 -6.72 5.85 4.77
CA PHE A 58 -7.45 5.48 3.55
C PHE A 58 -7.99 6.70 2.76
N TYR A 59 -8.65 7.63 3.44
CA TYR A 59 -9.21 8.82 2.79
C TYR A 59 -8.13 9.75 2.24
N GLN A 60 -7.02 9.90 2.96
CA GLN A 60 -5.88 10.70 2.51
C GLN A 60 -5.23 10.10 1.25
N ALA A 61 -5.05 8.77 1.23
CA ALA A 61 -4.57 8.05 0.05
C ALA A 61 -5.54 8.23 -1.14
N GLN A 62 -6.84 8.14 -0.90
CA GLN A 62 -7.86 8.30 -1.92
C GLN A 62 -7.86 9.71 -2.53
N VAL A 63 -7.76 10.77 -1.70
CA VAL A 63 -7.70 12.16 -2.19
C VAL A 63 -6.38 12.42 -2.95
N LYS A 64 -5.26 11.84 -2.51
CA LYS A 64 -3.98 11.92 -3.23
C LYS A 64 -4.06 11.30 -4.62
N CYS A 65 -4.67 10.12 -4.75
CA CYS A 65 -4.90 9.51 -6.06
C CYS A 65 -5.86 10.37 -6.93
N ALA A 66 -6.94 10.89 -6.34
CA ALA A 66 -7.88 11.76 -7.04
C ALA A 66 -7.22 13.03 -7.58
N ALA A 67 -6.26 13.61 -6.85
CA ALA A 67 -5.53 14.82 -7.25
C ALA A 67 -4.71 14.65 -8.54
N ILE A 68 -4.40 13.41 -8.92
CA ILE A 68 -3.72 13.09 -10.18
C ILE A 68 -4.64 12.39 -11.20
N GLY A 69 -5.97 12.53 -11.04
CA GLY A 69 -6.96 11.92 -11.94
C GLY A 69 -7.07 10.40 -11.83
N ARG A 70 -6.69 9.83 -10.68
CA ARG A 70 -6.72 8.41 -10.41
C ARG A 70 -7.60 8.07 -9.21
N ARG A 71 -7.69 6.81 -8.87
CA ARG A 71 -8.36 6.27 -7.68
C ARG A 71 -7.43 5.36 -6.89
N LEU A 72 -7.78 5.05 -5.67
CA LEU A 72 -7.10 4.01 -4.92
C LEU A 72 -7.31 2.65 -5.62
N CYS A 73 -6.28 1.81 -5.66
CA CYS A 73 -6.42 0.45 -6.20
C CYS A 73 -7.39 -0.37 -5.36
N THR A 74 -8.09 -1.30 -5.97
CA THR A 74 -8.89 -2.29 -5.25
C THR A 74 -8.02 -3.47 -4.82
N GLU A 75 -8.51 -4.27 -3.87
CA GLU A 75 -7.80 -5.44 -3.36
C GLU A 75 -7.48 -6.49 -4.43
N SER A 76 -8.37 -6.66 -5.41
CA SER A 76 -8.13 -7.63 -6.49
C SER A 76 -7.20 -7.10 -7.58
N GLU A 77 -7.19 -5.80 -7.85
CA GLU A 77 -6.24 -5.16 -8.77
C GLU A 77 -4.82 -5.25 -8.24
N TRP A 78 -4.64 -4.93 -6.96
CA TRP A 78 -3.35 -5.08 -6.29
C TRP A 78 -2.86 -6.54 -6.31
N THR A 79 -3.77 -7.47 -5.96
CA THR A 79 -3.44 -8.91 -5.93
C THR A 79 -3.03 -9.41 -7.31
N MET A 80 -3.82 -9.11 -8.35
CA MET A 80 -3.52 -9.49 -9.73
C MET A 80 -2.17 -8.93 -10.18
N SER A 81 -1.89 -7.67 -9.85
CA SER A 81 -0.62 -7.01 -10.19
C SER A 81 0.60 -7.68 -9.54
N CYS A 82 0.42 -8.25 -8.35
CA CYS A 82 1.46 -8.97 -7.62
C CYS A 82 1.67 -10.39 -8.14
N GLU A 83 0.59 -11.16 -8.27
CA GLU A 83 0.65 -12.61 -8.53
C GLU A 83 0.88 -12.99 -10.00
N GLY A 84 0.66 -12.05 -10.90
CA GLY A 84 0.78 -12.31 -12.34
C GLY A 84 -0.29 -13.26 -12.90
N PRO A 85 -0.20 -13.62 -14.19
CA PRO A 85 -1.19 -14.49 -14.85
C PRO A 85 -1.21 -15.93 -14.32
N GLU A 86 -0.11 -16.39 -13.75
CA GLU A 86 0.02 -17.72 -13.13
C GLU A 86 -0.48 -17.76 -11.69
N MET A 87 -0.97 -16.62 -11.15
CA MET A 87 -1.46 -16.51 -9.77
C MET A 87 -0.44 -16.98 -8.73
N LYS A 88 0.82 -16.56 -8.87
CA LYS A 88 1.92 -16.93 -7.99
C LYS A 88 1.73 -16.38 -6.56
N PRO A 89 2.15 -17.11 -5.53
CA PRO A 89 2.11 -16.61 -4.16
C PRO A 89 3.09 -15.45 -3.90
N PHE A 90 4.19 -15.40 -4.66
CA PHE A 90 5.17 -14.30 -4.69
C PHE A 90 5.35 -13.79 -6.12
N PRO A 91 5.70 -12.53 -6.36
CA PRO A 91 5.85 -11.99 -7.72
C PRO A 91 6.90 -12.75 -8.54
N HIS A 92 7.92 -13.26 -7.86
CA HIS A 92 9.07 -13.96 -8.44
C HIS A 92 8.92 -15.50 -8.46
N GLY A 93 7.77 -16.07 -8.06
CA GLY A 93 7.54 -17.51 -8.11
C GLY A 93 6.81 -18.12 -6.92
N HIS A 94 7.10 -19.39 -6.65
CA HIS A 94 6.40 -20.21 -5.65
C HIS A 94 7.20 -20.39 -4.35
N ARG A 95 8.43 -19.89 -4.31
CA ARG A 95 9.30 -19.95 -3.14
C ARG A 95 9.66 -18.56 -2.66
N ARG A 96 9.56 -18.34 -1.35
CA ARG A 96 10.03 -17.13 -0.70
C ARG A 96 11.54 -16.96 -0.92
N ASP A 97 11.94 -15.77 -1.31
CA ASP A 97 13.35 -15.37 -1.39
C ASP A 97 13.52 -14.03 -0.67
N PRO A 98 14.20 -14.01 0.50
CA PRO A 98 14.39 -12.81 1.29
C PRO A 98 15.26 -11.75 0.62
N ASN A 99 16.03 -12.12 -0.42
CA ASN A 99 16.92 -11.20 -1.12
C ASN A 99 16.23 -10.46 -2.28
N LYS A 100 15.07 -10.92 -2.72
CA LYS A 100 14.39 -10.34 -3.87
C LYS A 100 13.51 -9.15 -3.49
N CYS A 101 12.72 -9.30 -2.43
CA CYS A 101 11.83 -8.24 -1.95
C CYS A 101 12.24 -7.82 -0.54
N ASN A 102 12.12 -6.53 -0.25
CA ASN A 102 12.41 -5.97 1.08
C ASN A 102 11.33 -6.40 2.09
N GLY A 103 11.48 -7.57 2.69
CA GLY A 103 10.46 -8.17 3.55
C GLY A 103 11.01 -9.12 4.61
N ASP A 104 12.29 -8.98 5.01
CA ASP A 104 12.95 -9.93 5.91
C ASP A 104 13.66 -9.32 7.11
N HIS A 105 13.51 -8.00 7.32
CA HIS A 105 14.05 -7.36 8.52
C HIS A 105 13.38 -7.89 9.80
N ALA A 106 14.09 -7.81 10.91
CA ALA A 106 13.48 -8.00 12.22
C ALA A 106 12.42 -6.93 12.49
N TRP A 107 11.37 -7.31 13.19
CA TRP A 107 10.38 -6.35 13.63
C TRP A 107 10.89 -5.51 14.80
N ASP A 108 10.88 -4.18 14.63
CA ASP A 108 11.15 -3.22 15.69
C ASP A 108 9.84 -2.78 16.35
N GLY A 109 9.69 -3.00 17.64
CA GLY A 109 8.50 -2.60 18.40
C GLY A 109 8.29 -1.07 18.36
N PRO A 110 7.15 -0.59 17.82
CA PRO A 110 6.85 0.84 17.78
C PRO A 110 6.42 1.36 19.15
N ARG A 111 6.85 2.58 19.49
CA ARG A 111 6.29 3.35 20.60
C ARG A 111 5.00 4.01 20.11
N MET A 112 3.85 3.31 20.31
CA MET A 112 2.56 3.67 19.70
C MET A 112 2.13 5.11 20.00
N SER A 113 2.39 5.64 21.19
CA SER A 113 2.09 7.04 21.54
C SER A 113 2.85 8.06 20.69
N LEU A 114 4.06 7.73 20.23
CA LEU A 114 4.87 8.57 19.33
C LEU A 114 4.44 8.38 17.89
N VAL A 115 4.14 7.15 17.45
CA VAL A 115 3.57 6.88 16.13
C VAL A 115 2.25 7.64 15.95
N ALA A 116 1.36 7.62 16.94
CA ALA A 116 0.11 8.36 16.91
C ALA A 116 0.30 9.89 16.77
N LYS A 117 1.36 10.42 17.37
CA LYS A 117 1.76 11.84 17.23
C LYS A 117 2.55 12.12 15.96
N ARG A 118 2.87 11.10 15.17
CA ARG A 118 3.72 11.19 13.97
C ARG A 118 5.09 11.81 14.30
N ASP A 119 5.67 11.38 15.43
CA ASP A 119 6.97 11.86 15.87
C ASP A 119 8.06 11.49 14.85
N PRO A 120 8.77 12.45 14.26
CA PRO A 120 9.70 12.19 13.16
C PRO A 120 10.90 11.33 13.60
N LYS A 121 11.35 11.43 14.84
CA LYS A 121 12.46 10.62 15.36
C LYS A 121 12.05 9.16 15.50
N GLU A 122 10.82 8.91 15.98
CA GLU A 122 10.30 7.55 16.07
C GLU A 122 10.05 6.94 14.69
N LEU A 123 9.48 7.71 13.76
CA LEU A 123 9.26 7.25 12.39
C LEU A 123 10.60 6.94 11.70
N ALA A 124 11.62 7.76 11.86
CA ALA A 124 12.97 7.51 11.33
C ALA A 124 13.62 6.27 11.97
N ARG A 125 13.46 6.08 13.28
CA ARG A 125 13.95 4.88 13.99
C ARG A 125 13.35 3.59 13.46
N LEU A 126 12.06 3.61 13.14
CA LEU A 126 11.32 2.44 12.66
C LEU A 126 11.54 2.15 11.17
N TRP A 127 11.97 3.14 10.40
CA TRP A 127 12.09 3.00 8.95
C TRP A 127 13.20 2.01 8.56
N ARG A 128 12.81 0.99 7.77
CA ARG A 128 13.72 0.03 7.10
C ARG A 128 13.31 -0.17 5.64
N GLY A 129 12.44 0.72 5.14
CA GLY A 129 12.07 0.72 3.74
C GLY A 129 13.24 1.16 2.86
N VAL A 130 13.14 0.82 1.59
CA VAL A 130 14.08 1.24 0.55
C VAL A 130 13.37 2.13 -0.47
N PRO A 131 14.11 2.94 -1.25
CA PRO A 131 13.51 3.73 -2.31
C PRO A 131 12.76 2.88 -3.33
N ASN A 132 11.73 3.42 -3.94
CA ASN A 132 10.94 2.79 -4.99
C ASN A 132 11.82 2.20 -6.11
N GLY A 133 11.67 0.91 -6.38
CA GLY A 133 12.44 0.20 -7.42
C GLY A 133 13.89 -0.08 -7.07
N ALA A 134 14.26 0.00 -5.79
CA ALA A 134 15.61 -0.36 -5.32
C ALA A 134 15.84 -1.88 -5.31
N GLN A 135 14.77 -2.68 -5.38
CA GLN A 135 14.82 -4.14 -5.40
C GLN A 135 14.49 -4.65 -6.83
N PRO A 136 15.47 -4.75 -7.74
CA PRO A 136 15.20 -5.02 -9.17
C PRO A 136 14.57 -6.40 -9.41
N ASP A 137 14.83 -7.37 -8.53
CA ASP A 137 14.29 -8.73 -8.63
C ASP A 137 12.92 -8.88 -7.95
N CYS A 138 12.45 -7.87 -7.21
CA CYS A 138 11.09 -7.81 -6.68
C CYS A 138 10.16 -7.21 -7.72
N ILE A 139 9.88 -7.96 -8.76
CA ILE A 139 9.05 -7.51 -9.88
C ILE A 139 8.09 -8.63 -10.29
N SER A 140 6.83 -8.28 -10.53
CA SER A 140 5.82 -9.21 -11.03
C SER A 140 5.91 -9.41 -12.53
N ASP A 141 5.23 -10.43 -13.07
CA ASP A 141 5.14 -10.67 -14.51
C ASP A 141 4.48 -9.51 -15.30
N TYR A 142 3.71 -8.67 -14.61
CA TYR A 142 3.15 -7.43 -15.20
C TYR A 142 4.11 -6.25 -15.12
N GLY A 143 5.34 -6.44 -14.65
CA GLY A 143 6.36 -5.40 -14.56
C GLY A 143 6.13 -4.41 -13.42
N VAL A 144 5.37 -4.79 -12.39
CA VAL A 144 5.12 -3.97 -11.20
C VAL A 144 6.10 -4.36 -10.10
N PRO A 145 7.03 -3.47 -9.70
CA PRO A 145 8.01 -3.76 -8.66
C PRO A 145 7.46 -3.52 -7.25
N ASP A 146 8.20 -4.03 -6.26
CA ASP A 146 7.99 -3.82 -4.83
C ASP A 146 6.61 -4.33 -4.33
N LEU A 147 6.12 -5.42 -4.91
CA LEU A 147 4.91 -6.15 -4.49
C LEU A 147 5.25 -7.63 -4.25
N PRO A 148 5.09 -8.18 -3.02
CA PRO A 148 4.90 -7.54 -1.71
C PRO A 148 6.23 -7.10 -1.09
N GLY A 149 6.14 -6.50 0.10
CA GLY A 149 7.30 -6.04 0.85
C GLY A 149 7.50 -4.53 0.74
N ASN A 150 8.54 -4.04 1.36
CA ASN A 150 8.88 -2.64 1.50
C ASN A 150 7.85 -1.85 2.33
N THR A 151 6.65 -1.60 1.80
CA THR A 151 5.53 -1.04 2.55
C THR A 151 4.31 -1.95 2.45
N ASP A 152 3.47 -1.99 3.49
CA ASP A 152 2.08 -2.39 3.31
C ASP A 152 1.38 -1.39 2.40
N ASP A 153 0.42 -1.84 1.63
CA ASP A 153 -0.45 -0.96 0.85
C ASP A 153 -1.89 -0.99 1.37
N VAL A 154 -2.48 0.19 1.59
CA VAL A 154 -3.92 0.29 1.78
C VAL A 154 -4.62 0.31 0.42
N VAL A 155 -5.65 -0.50 0.28
CA VAL A 155 -6.46 -0.66 -0.94
C VAL A 155 -7.94 -0.63 -0.62
N ALA A 156 -8.79 -0.41 -1.63
CA ALA A 156 -10.24 -0.41 -1.48
C ALA A 156 -10.79 -1.85 -1.45
N SER A 157 -11.65 -2.14 -0.48
CA SER A 157 -12.39 -3.40 -0.41
C SER A 157 -13.36 -3.55 -1.58
N GLU A 158 -13.47 -4.76 -2.08
CA GLU A 158 -14.51 -5.20 -3.02
C GLU A 158 -15.51 -6.14 -2.36
N THR A 159 -15.41 -6.33 -1.06
CA THR A 159 -16.28 -7.19 -0.27
C THR A 159 -17.47 -6.40 0.25
N PHE A 160 -18.69 -6.85 -0.08
CA PHE A 160 -19.95 -6.21 0.31
C PHE A 160 -20.79 -7.06 1.27
N THR A 161 -20.15 -8.01 1.95
CA THR A 161 -20.80 -8.86 2.94
C THR A 161 -20.98 -8.14 4.26
N SER A 162 -21.92 -8.61 5.09
CA SER A 162 -22.14 -8.07 6.44
C SER A 162 -21.19 -8.67 7.48
N ASP A 163 -20.29 -9.57 7.06
CA ASP A 163 -19.25 -10.12 7.93
C ASP A 163 -18.11 -9.14 8.17
N TRP A 164 -17.17 -9.53 9.00
CA TRP A 164 -16.02 -8.70 9.37
C TRP A 164 -15.18 -8.25 8.17
N LYS A 165 -15.16 -8.99 7.04
CA LYS A 165 -14.44 -8.61 5.81
C LYS A 165 -15.11 -7.46 5.07
N GLY A 166 -16.43 -7.36 5.12
CA GLY A 166 -17.21 -6.28 4.51
C GLY A 166 -17.40 -5.06 5.40
N LYS A 167 -16.93 -5.10 6.65
CA LYS A 167 -17.16 -4.03 7.63
C LYS A 167 -16.56 -2.70 7.22
N TYR A 168 -15.31 -2.70 6.77
CA TYR A 168 -14.57 -1.49 6.38
C TYR A 168 -14.37 -1.42 4.87
N ASP A 169 -14.21 -0.20 4.36
CA ASP A 169 -13.86 0.06 2.97
C ASP A 169 -12.35 -0.09 2.71
N SER A 170 -11.55 -0.04 3.76
CA SER A 170 -10.10 -0.21 3.74
C SER A 170 -9.68 -1.66 3.93
N VAL A 171 -8.69 -2.08 3.14
CA VAL A 171 -8.00 -3.37 3.29
C VAL A 171 -6.49 -3.11 3.26
N VAL A 172 -5.73 -3.80 4.10
CA VAL A 172 -4.26 -3.71 4.09
C VAL A 172 -3.68 -5.00 3.49
N THR A 173 -2.75 -4.86 2.56
CA THR A 173 -2.14 -5.96 1.79
C THR A 173 -0.63 -5.75 1.62
N GLY A 174 0.08 -6.80 1.25
CA GLY A 174 1.47 -6.74 0.76
C GLY A 174 2.56 -7.04 1.77
N GLY A 175 2.34 -6.77 3.03
CA GLY A 175 3.36 -6.89 4.08
C GLY A 175 4.49 -5.88 3.96
N PRO A 176 5.01 -5.39 5.08
CA PRO A 176 6.05 -4.37 5.10
C PRO A 176 7.47 -4.98 5.01
N TRP A 177 8.48 -4.15 5.23
CA TRP A 177 9.90 -4.55 5.23
C TRP A 177 10.31 -5.59 6.27
N TYR A 178 9.53 -5.83 7.34
CA TYR A 178 9.84 -6.87 8.31
C TYR A 178 9.19 -8.22 7.94
N LYS A 179 9.85 -9.28 8.35
CA LYS A 179 9.43 -10.66 8.10
C LYS A 179 8.05 -10.94 8.69
N GLY A 180 7.16 -11.51 7.89
CA GLY A 180 5.82 -11.84 8.35
C GLY A 180 5.00 -12.67 7.36
N VAL A 181 3.85 -13.12 7.85
CA VAL A 181 2.90 -13.96 7.09
C VAL A 181 2.30 -13.27 5.87
N ARG A 182 2.39 -11.93 5.81
CA ARG A 182 1.73 -11.13 4.78
C ARG A 182 2.65 -10.75 3.60
N ASN A 183 3.95 -11.07 3.66
CA ASN A 183 4.87 -10.81 2.56
C ASN A 183 4.62 -11.76 1.36
N GLN A 184 3.39 -11.82 0.92
CA GLN A 184 2.84 -12.61 -0.18
C GLN A 184 1.74 -11.82 -0.89
N CYS A 185 1.37 -12.24 -2.11
CA CYS A 185 0.40 -11.51 -2.91
C CYS A 185 -1.03 -11.53 -2.36
N ARG A 186 -1.44 -12.58 -1.64
CA ARG A 186 -2.86 -12.76 -1.27
C ARG A 186 -3.26 -12.44 0.17
N PRO A 187 -2.41 -12.63 1.20
CA PRO A 187 -2.81 -12.32 2.57
C PRO A 187 -3.22 -10.86 2.76
N LYS A 188 -4.33 -10.64 3.48
CA LYS A 188 -4.93 -9.32 3.70
C LYS A 188 -5.36 -9.14 5.15
N ILE A 189 -5.43 -7.90 5.59
CA ILE A 189 -6.01 -7.49 6.87
C ILE A 189 -7.27 -6.67 6.60
N TYR A 190 -8.40 -7.10 7.17
CA TYR A 190 -9.71 -6.47 7.03
C TYR A 190 -10.17 -5.79 8.34
N THR A 191 -9.31 -5.76 9.37
CA THR A 191 -9.70 -5.35 10.73
C THR A 191 -9.41 -3.89 11.05
N HIS A 192 -8.76 -3.16 10.15
CA HIS A 192 -8.47 -1.74 10.32
C HIS A 192 -9.55 -0.89 9.64
N ASP A 193 -10.04 0.12 10.37
CA ASP A 193 -10.94 1.12 9.80
C ASP A 193 -10.23 2.08 8.85
N GLU A 194 -11.00 2.91 8.16
CA GLU A 194 -10.50 3.87 7.18
C GLU A 194 -9.66 5.01 7.78
N GLY A 195 -9.74 5.21 9.09
CA GLY A 195 -8.92 6.17 9.83
C GLY A 195 -7.52 5.65 10.18
N PHE A 196 -7.30 4.35 10.02
CA PHE A 196 -6.02 3.72 10.37
C PHE A 196 -4.88 4.24 9.49
N TYR A 197 -3.76 4.57 10.12
CA TYR A 197 -2.48 4.91 9.48
C TYR A 197 -1.34 4.29 10.27
N TYR A 198 -0.26 3.93 9.59
CA TYR A 198 0.85 3.27 10.28
C TYR A 198 2.19 3.62 9.62
N TYR A 199 3.28 3.45 10.36
CA TYR A 199 4.63 3.84 9.95
C TYR A 199 5.16 3.09 8.71
N ASN A 200 4.53 2.00 8.35
CA ASN A 200 4.86 1.18 7.17
C ASN A 200 3.72 1.07 6.16
N LEU A 201 2.62 1.83 6.34
CA LEU A 201 1.44 1.77 5.48
C LEU A 201 1.51 2.84 4.40
N GLY A 202 1.77 2.41 3.17
CA GLY A 202 1.72 3.19 1.95
C GLY A 202 0.46 2.90 1.12
N PHE A 203 0.50 3.22 -0.18
CA PHE A 203 -0.58 2.97 -1.12
C PHE A 203 -0.10 3.11 -2.56
N ARG A 204 -0.90 2.59 -3.50
CA ARG A 204 -0.77 2.81 -4.95
C ARG A 204 -2.07 3.30 -5.55
N CYS A 205 -1.96 4.10 -6.60
CA CYS A 205 -3.12 4.54 -7.36
C CYS A 205 -3.33 3.66 -8.60
N CYS A 206 -4.60 3.51 -8.93
CA CYS A 206 -5.07 2.84 -10.13
C CYS A 206 -5.94 3.78 -10.97
N ALA A 207 -6.13 3.45 -12.24
CA ALA A 207 -6.98 4.21 -13.15
C ALA A 207 -7.67 3.28 -14.14
N GLU A 208 -8.74 3.77 -14.75
CA GLU A 208 -9.34 3.11 -15.89
C GLU A 208 -8.41 3.23 -17.11
N PRO A 209 -8.38 2.21 -17.99
CA PRO A 209 -7.51 2.22 -19.16
C PRO A 209 -8.02 3.19 -20.23
N ASP A 210 -7.18 3.43 -21.23
CA ASP A 210 -7.53 4.13 -22.46
C ASP A 210 -8.05 5.57 -22.28
N GLY A 211 -7.60 6.24 -21.21
CA GLY A 211 -8.00 7.63 -20.93
C GLY A 211 -9.44 7.80 -20.47
N GLN A 212 -10.12 6.73 -20.12
CA GLN A 212 -11.46 6.80 -19.53
C GLN A 212 -11.43 7.57 -18.22
N ALA A 213 -12.49 8.33 -17.95
CA ALA A 213 -12.63 9.07 -16.71
C ALA A 213 -12.64 8.09 -15.51
N THR A 214 -11.76 8.35 -14.55
CA THR A 214 -11.63 7.54 -13.34
C THR A 214 -12.48 8.16 -12.22
N ASP A 215 -13.44 7.41 -11.71
CA ASP A 215 -14.18 7.81 -10.49
C ASP A 215 -13.29 7.57 -9.26
N PRO A 216 -12.93 8.61 -8.49
CA PRO A 216 -12.06 8.45 -7.33
C PRO A 216 -12.74 7.76 -6.14
N ARG A 217 -14.06 7.57 -6.19
CA ARG A 217 -14.81 6.87 -5.13
C ARG A 217 -14.64 5.37 -5.26
N THR A 218 -14.54 4.69 -4.12
CA THR A 218 -14.46 3.22 -4.10
C THR A 218 -15.76 2.57 -4.56
N PRO A 219 -15.75 1.27 -4.93
CA PRO A 219 -16.96 0.55 -5.28
C PRO A 219 -18.05 0.65 -4.21
N LYS A 220 -17.68 0.55 -2.92
CA LYS A 220 -18.61 0.65 -1.80
C LYS A 220 -19.17 2.06 -1.65
N GLN A 221 -18.34 3.09 -1.72
CA GLN A 221 -18.76 4.49 -1.66
C GLN A 221 -19.74 4.85 -2.78
N ARG A 222 -19.49 4.33 -4.00
CA ARG A 222 -20.42 4.51 -5.14
C ARG A 222 -21.76 3.85 -4.88
N LYS A 223 -21.74 2.60 -4.40
CA LYS A 223 -22.96 1.88 -4.01
C LYS A 223 -23.76 2.62 -2.94
N ASP A 224 -23.07 3.19 -1.96
CA ASP A 224 -23.68 3.92 -0.84
C ASP A 224 -24.00 5.40 -1.18
N GLY A 225 -23.81 5.81 -2.44
CA GLY A 225 -24.17 7.16 -2.92
C GLY A 225 -23.29 8.29 -2.36
N TRP A 226 -22.07 8.00 -1.91
CA TRP A 226 -21.20 9.05 -1.36
C TRP A 226 -20.82 10.08 -2.41
N LYS A 227 -20.72 11.35 -1.95
CA LYS A 227 -20.10 12.43 -2.72
C LYS A 227 -18.59 12.49 -2.42
N LEU A 228 -17.80 12.94 -3.37
CA LEU A 228 -16.34 13.11 -3.18
C LEU A 228 -16.03 14.07 -2.02
N SER A 229 -16.86 15.13 -1.84
CA SER A 229 -16.72 16.07 -0.73
C SER A 229 -16.78 15.45 0.66
N ARG A 230 -17.48 14.31 0.82
CA ARG A 230 -17.46 13.54 2.07
C ARG A 230 -16.09 12.88 2.29
N VAL A 231 -15.48 12.33 1.24
CA VAL A 231 -14.13 11.75 1.31
C VAL A 231 -13.10 12.82 1.66
N GLU A 232 -13.19 13.99 1.03
CA GLU A 232 -12.31 15.14 1.29
C GLU A 232 -12.43 15.62 2.75
N SER A 233 -13.64 15.69 3.27
CA SER A 233 -13.89 16.06 4.68
C SER A 233 -13.19 15.08 5.64
N LEU A 234 -13.25 13.76 5.36
CA LEU A 234 -12.62 12.72 6.18
C LEU A 234 -11.09 12.70 6.02
N ALA A 235 -10.58 13.04 4.82
CA ALA A 235 -9.15 13.22 4.58
C ALA A 235 -8.60 14.48 5.25
N ARG A 236 -9.45 15.46 5.57
CA ARG A 236 -9.13 16.80 6.08
C ARG A 236 -8.41 17.71 5.07
N PHE A 237 -8.44 17.40 3.81
CA PHE A 237 -8.01 18.25 2.70
C PHE A 237 -8.73 17.83 1.40
N SER A 238 -8.90 18.79 0.51
CA SER A 238 -9.59 18.57 -0.76
C SER A 238 -8.62 18.12 -1.85
N VAL A 239 -9.20 17.63 -2.96
CA VAL A 239 -8.45 17.30 -4.19
C VAL A 239 -7.73 18.55 -4.70
N GLN A 240 -8.37 19.73 -4.71
CA GLN A 240 -7.74 20.98 -5.14
C GLN A 240 -6.55 21.37 -4.25
N GLN A 241 -6.71 21.30 -2.92
CA GLN A 241 -5.62 21.58 -2.00
C GLN A 241 -4.42 20.62 -2.22
N MET A 242 -4.71 19.35 -2.53
CA MET A 242 -3.65 18.39 -2.83
C MET A 242 -2.97 18.68 -4.17
N GLN A 243 -3.71 19.11 -5.20
CA GLN A 243 -3.16 19.54 -6.49
C GLN A 243 -2.21 20.73 -6.30
N ASP A 244 -2.65 21.75 -5.57
CA ASP A 244 -1.83 22.93 -5.26
C ASP A 244 -0.52 22.54 -4.53
N LYS A 245 -0.60 21.54 -3.62
CA LYS A 245 0.60 21.04 -2.91
C LYS A 245 1.54 20.24 -3.82
N LEU A 246 1.00 19.48 -4.76
CA LEU A 246 1.81 18.77 -5.76
C LEU A 246 2.54 19.75 -6.68
N GLU A 247 1.90 20.84 -7.09
CA GLU A 247 2.54 21.92 -7.85
C GLU A 247 3.65 22.61 -7.05
N GLN A 248 3.39 22.94 -5.77
CA GLN A 248 4.41 23.48 -4.87
C GLN A 248 5.59 22.51 -4.70
N LYS A 249 5.34 21.20 -4.58
CA LYS A 249 6.39 20.17 -4.49
C LYS A 249 7.23 20.12 -5.76
N ARG A 250 6.62 20.14 -6.94
CA ARG A 250 7.33 20.17 -8.24
C ARG A 250 8.20 21.41 -8.40
N ALA A 251 7.74 22.54 -7.84
CA ALA A 251 8.48 23.80 -7.83
C ALA A 251 9.53 23.89 -6.70
N GLY A 252 9.75 22.85 -5.89
CA GLY A 252 10.64 22.88 -4.74
C GLY A 252 10.18 23.79 -3.58
N LYS A 253 8.91 24.16 -3.56
CA LYS A 253 8.34 25.15 -2.61
C LYS A 253 7.39 24.55 -1.57
N CYS A 254 7.32 23.21 -1.45
CA CYS A 254 6.43 22.56 -0.47
C CYS A 254 7.04 22.59 0.95
N ALA A 255 7.04 23.77 1.56
CA ALA A 255 7.51 24.00 2.92
C ALA A 255 6.36 23.94 3.93
N CYS A 256 6.55 23.26 5.05
CA CYS A 256 5.57 23.10 6.11
C CYS A 256 6.15 23.54 7.44
N ARG A 257 5.32 24.19 8.29
CA ARG A 257 5.70 24.49 9.68
C ARG A 257 5.88 23.18 10.46
N ASP A 258 6.77 23.15 11.45
CA ASP A 258 7.14 21.93 12.17
C ASP A 258 5.97 21.14 12.75
N LYS A 259 4.96 21.83 13.25
CA LYS A 259 3.77 21.22 13.87
C LYS A 259 2.61 21.01 12.89
N ASP A 260 2.74 21.43 11.63
CA ASP A 260 1.69 21.29 10.63
C ASP A 260 1.71 19.89 9.99
N ILE A 261 1.14 18.95 10.72
CA ILE A 261 1.08 17.54 10.31
C ILE A 261 0.31 17.38 8.99
N LEU A 262 -0.73 18.20 8.76
CA LEU A 262 -1.54 18.08 7.55
C LEU A 262 -0.74 18.54 6.32
N CYS A 263 -0.06 19.67 6.41
CA CYS A 263 0.87 20.12 5.38
C CYS A 263 1.95 19.04 5.12
N LYS A 264 2.60 18.54 6.17
CA LYS A 264 3.62 17.48 6.03
C LYS A 264 3.07 16.20 5.39
N THR A 265 1.82 15.83 5.69
CA THR A 265 1.14 14.70 5.04
C THR A 265 0.93 14.96 3.55
N MET A 266 0.49 16.16 3.14
CA MET A 266 0.30 16.51 1.74
C MET A 266 1.63 16.63 0.98
N CYS A 267 2.65 17.20 1.60
CA CYS A 267 3.99 17.35 0.99
C CYS A 267 4.83 16.05 1.00
N GLY A 268 4.44 15.03 1.75
CA GLY A 268 5.22 13.79 1.89
C GLY A 268 6.48 13.94 2.75
N THR A 269 6.50 14.89 3.68
CA THR A 269 7.68 15.23 4.49
C THR A 269 7.60 14.77 5.96
N LEU A 270 6.69 13.84 6.27
CA LEU A 270 6.50 13.35 7.65
C LEU A 270 7.73 12.63 8.22
N LEU A 271 8.45 11.90 7.39
CA LEU A 271 9.66 11.16 7.79
C LEU A 271 10.93 12.04 7.83
N GLY A 272 10.81 13.30 7.46
CA GLY A 272 11.99 14.16 7.27
C GLY A 272 12.78 13.84 6.00
N PRO A 273 13.91 14.50 5.74
CA PRO A 273 14.83 14.16 4.65
C PRO A 273 15.35 12.72 4.84
N ASP A 274 15.76 12.09 3.74
CA ASP A 274 16.42 10.79 3.83
C ASP A 274 17.71 10.91 4.64
N ALA A 275 17.98 9.88 5.47
CA ALA A 275 19.17 9.87 6.35
C ALA A 275 20.51 9.94 5.60
N LYS A 276 20.50 9.97 4.27
CA LYS A 276 21.67 10.15 3.41
C LYS A 276 22.03 11.62 3.18
N ASP A 277 21.14 12.56 3.51
CA ASP A 277 21.36 14.00 3.33
C ASP A 277 21.72 14.70 4.67
N ALA A 278 22.08 13.93 5.70
CA ALA A 278 22.37 14.41 7.03
C ALA A 278 23.86 14.24 7.43
N ASP A 279 24.77 14.17 6.43
CA ASP A 279 26.24 14.26 6.63
C ASP A 279 26.80 15.58 6.12
#